data_db57515818d473c8aee6bd075b7ff467
#
_entry.id   db57515818d473c8aee6bd075b7ff467
#
_cell.length_a   1.000
_cell.length_b   1.000
_cell.length_c   1.000
_cell.angle_alpha   90.00
_cell.angle_beta   90.00
_cell.angle_gamma   90.00
#
_symmetry.space_group_name_H-M   'P 1'
#
loop_
_entity.id
_entity.type
_entity.pdbx_description
1 polymer ?
#
loop_
_entity_poly.entity_id
_entity_poly.type
_entity_poly.pdbx_seq_one_letter_code
_entity_poly.pdbx_strand_id
1 'polypeptide(L)'
;MTDFITNVAYYQTQTGDKILYPFSPPIFQTEVDSKFTKELIEEGRKLNIQEDDWNPRLAGNLKYGRSYHYKEEYLLKVEPYLKTYIQRFFDGLYQQYGSDYEGIDAILDVQYDRKKHRQGNLKLDTLWINFSQKHDFNPPHTHTGKLSFVIFCQVPKEIFTVQADSNTKRAGQLSFINGEAITPLRGNEFPVQPYENLMFIFPNNLQHYVSSYWVDAERISVSGNFIVIXKSP
;
A
#
# COMPACT_ATOMS: atom_id res chain seq x y z
N MET A 1 13.06 14.89 -13.16
CA MET A 1 12.03 14.30 -12.29
C MET A 1 11.71 15.32 -11.22
N THR A 2 10.52 15.90 -11.27
CA THR A 2 10.06 16.76 -10.18
C THR A 2 9.59 15.85 -9.04
N ASP A 3 10.29 15.89 -7.94
CA ASP A 3 9.90 15.18 -6.72
C ASP A 3 8.59 15.80 -6.20
N PHE A 4 7.48 15.17 -6.54
CA PHE A 4 6.16 15.61 -6.07
C PHE A 4 5.96 15.37 -4.55
N ILE A 5 6.95 14.78 -3.87
CA ILE A 5 6.89 14.50 -2.43
C ILE A 5 7.68 15.54 -1.62
N THR A 6 7.90 16.73 -2.18
CA THR A 6 8.88 17.68 -1.62
C THR A 6 8.49 18.38 -0.32
N ASN A 7 7.26 18.21 0.17
CA ASN A 7 6.82 18.98 1.34
C ASN A 7 6.21 18.13 2.49
N VAL A 8 6.47 16.82 2.50
CA VAL A 8 6.01 15.97 3.60
C VAL A 8 7.20 15.65 4.51
N ALA A 9 7.01 15.83 5.81
CA ALA A 9 8.01 15.44 6.80
C ALA A 9 8.28 13.93 6.68
N TYR A 10 9.54 13.55 6.66
CA TYR A 10 9.89 12.14 6.61
C TYR A 10 11.17 11.87 7.40
N TYR A 11 11.29 10.63 7.83
CA TYR A 11 12.51 10.07 8.41
C TYR A 11 13.11 9.08 7.41
N GLN A 12 14.38 9.26 7.07
CA GLN A 12 15.08 8.31 6.19
C GLN A 12 15.78 7.26 7.05
N THR A 13 15.44 6.00 6.82
CA THR A 13 16.00 4.89 7.57
C THR A 13 17.42 4.57 7.14
N GLN A 14 18.13 3.76 7.91
CA GLN A 14 19.48 3.30 7.55
C GLN A 14 19.49 2.45 6.27
N THR A 15 18.37 1.84 5.91
CA THR A 15 18.24 1.07 4.66
C THR A 15 17.87 1.93 3.45
N GLY A 16 17.73 3.26 3.65
CA GLY A 16 17.40 4.19 2.59
C GLY A 16 15.92 4.38 2.34
N ASP A 17 15.07 3.64 3.06
CA ASP A 17 13.61 3.78 2.95
C ASP A 17 13.15 5.07 3.61
N LYS A 18 11.89 5.45 3.37
CA LYS A 18 11.31 6.63 3.99
C LYS A 18 10.09 6.26 4.84
N ILE A 19 10.03 6.83 6.05
CA ILE A 19 8.81 6.83 6.85
C ILE A 19 8.22 8.23 6.71
N LEU A 20 7.07 8.32 6.08
CA LEU A 20 6.42 9.58 5.74
C LEU A 20 5.39 9.92 6.81
N TYR A 21 5.31 11.20 7.16
CA TYR A 21 4.35 11.72 8.14
C TYR A 21 3.50 12.83 7.51
N PRO A 22 2.67 12.49 6.50
CA PRO A 22 1.73 13.50 6.00
C PRO A 22 0.67 13.83 7.05
N PHE A 23 0.46 12.89 7.97
CA PHE A 23 -0.47 12.97 9.10
C PHE A 23 0.21 12.36 10.33
N SER A 24 -0.54 12.07 11.40
CA SER A 24 0.01 11.37 12.55
C SER A 24 0.38 9.90 12.26
N PRO A 25 -0.46 9.10 11.58
CA PRO A 25 -0.06 7.72 11.26
C PRO A 25 1.13 7.69 10.30
N PRO A 26 2.18 6.90 10.59
CA PRO A 26 3.31 6.78 9.67
C PRO A 26 2.94 5.96 8.44
N ILE A 27 3.52 6.34 7.31
CA ILE A 27 3.41 5.61 6.04
C ILE A 27 4.84 5.25 5.62
N PHE A 28 5.12 3.95 5.49
CA PHE A 28 6.43 3.49 5.04
C PHE A 28 6.47 3.45 3.52
N GLN A 29 7.45 4.11 2.94
CA GLN A 29 7.70 4.15 1.50
C GLN A 29 9.01 3.45 1.20
N THR A 30 8.99 2.54 0.22
CA THR A 30 10.15 1.77 -0.19
C THR A 30 10.01 1.37 -1.67
N GLU A 31 11.03 0.74 -2.20
CA GLU A 31 10.98 0.09 -3.51
C GLU A 31 11.22 -1.40 -3.35
N VAL A 32 10.49 -2.20 -4.13
CA VAL A 32 10.69 -3.65 -4.20
C VAL A 32 11.52 -3.99 -5.43
N ASP A 33 12.13 -5.17 -5.41
CA ASP A 33 12.92 -5.66 -6.53
C ASP A 33 12.02 -5.82 -7.77
N SER A 34 12.50 -5.36 -8.91
CA SER A 34 11.77 -5.45 -10.18
C SER A 34 11.52 -6.90 -10.62
N LYS A 35 12.34 -7.85 -10.17
CA LYS A 35 12.08 -9.28 -10.42
C LYS A 35 10.83 -9.73 -9.66
N PHE A 36 10.64 -9.21 -8.44
CA PHE A 36 9.47 -9.56 -7.64
C PHE A 36 8.18 -9.00 -8.25
N THR A 37 8.20 -7.75 -8.73
CA THR A 37 7.02 -7.18 -9.38
C THR A 37 6.67 -7.92 -10.67
N LYS A 38 7.66 -8.35 -11.45
CA LYS A 38 7.44 -9.19 -12.63
C LYS A 38 6.82 -10.54 -12.25
N GLU A 39 7.36 -11.19 -11.21
CA GLU A 39 6.79 -12.45 -10.71
C GLU A 39 5.33 -12.28 -10.28
N LEU A 40 5.02 -11.18 -9.56
CA LEU A 40 3.64 -10.90 -9.17
C LEU A 40 2.73 -10.79 -10.39
N ILE A 41 3.16 -10.08 -11.44
CA ILE A 41 2.37 -9.96 -12.68
C ILE A 41 2.18 -11.33 -13.32
N GLU A 42 3.26 -12.10 -13.48
CA GLU A 42 3.23 -13.41 -14.14
C GLU A 42 2.28 -14.37 -13.41
N GLU A 43 2.35 -14.43 -12.08
CA GLU A 43 1.43 -15.25 -11.30
C GLU A 43 0.00 -14.73 -11.38
N GLY A 44 -0.17 -13.41 -11.33
CA GLY A 44 -1.49 -12.79 -11.44
C GLY A 44 -2.17 -13.06 -12.78
N ARG A 45 -1.40 -13.13 -13.86
CA ARG A 45 -1.95 -13.43 -15.20
C ARG A 45 -2.46 -14.87 -15.34
N LYS A 46 -2.09 -15.78 -14.43
CA LYS A 46 -2.57 -17.17 -14.41
C LYS A 46 -3.93 -17.31 -13.71
N LEU A 47 -4.35 -16.29 -12.96
CA LEU A 47 -5.59 -16.29 -12.20
C LEU A 47 -6.79 -16.09 -13.13
N ASN A 48 -7.95 -16.58 -12.73
CA ASN A 48 -9.12 -16.57 -13.58
C ASN A 48 -10.38 -16.13 -12.81
N ILE A 49 -11.36 -15.64 -13.58
CA ILE A 49 -12.56 -15.04 -12.99
C ILE A 49 -13.47 -16.08 -12.29
N GLN A 50 -13.42 -17.32 -12.68
CA GLN A 50 -14.29 -18.35 -12.11
C GLN A 50 -13.89 -18.71 -10.68
N GLU A 51 -12.58 -18.72 -10.39
CA GLU A 51 -12.05 -19.20 -9.11
C GLU A 51 -11.50 -18.07 -8.23
N ASP A 52 -10.93 -17.05 -8.86
CA ASP A 52 -10.06 -16.11 -8.16
C ASP A 52 -10.63 -14.68 -8.12
N ASP A 53 -11.88 -14.46 -8.57
CA ASP A 53 -12.46 -13.11 -8.69
C ASP A 53 -12.49 -12.39 -7.34
N TRP A 54 -11.81 -11.26 -7.26
CA TRP A 54 -11.77 -10.44 -6.04
C TRP A 54 -12.65 -9.18 -6.16
N ASN A 55 -13.19 -8.89 -7.36
CA ASN A 55 -13.98 -7.69 -7.59
C ASN A 55 -15.12 -7.51 -6.56
N PRO A 56 -15.86 -8.57 -6.18
CA PRO A 56 -16.93 -8.41 -5.18
C PRO A 56 -16.46 -8.01 -3.79
N ARG A 57 -15.18 -8.13 -3.50
CA ARG A 57 -14.58 -7.77 -2.21
C ARG A 57 -13.96 -6.37 -2.19
N LEU A 58 -13.87 -5.73 -3.36
CA LEU A 58 -13.25 -4.41 -3.46
C LEU A 58 -14.26 -3.30 -3.14
N ALA A 59 -13.78 -2.22 -2.55
CA ALA A 59 -14.50 -0.95 -2.56
C ALA A 59 -14.51 -0.34 -3.95
N GLY A 60 -13.54 -0.70 -4.79
CA GLY A 60 -13.30 -0.10 -6.09
C GLY A 60 -14.32 -0.46 -7.16
N ASN A 61 -14.36 0.38 -8.16
CA ASN A 61 -15.17 0.17 -9.36
C ASN A 61 -14.23 -0.16 -10.53
N LEU A 62 -13.95 -1.45 -10.71
CA LEU A 62 -13.15 -1.96 -11.81
C LEU A 62 -14.10 -2.51 -12.88
N LYS A 63 -14.83 -1.60 -13.52
CA LYS A 63 -15.80 -1.98 -14.56
C LYS A 63 -15.09 -2.51 -15.81
N TYR A 64 -13.96 -1.95 -16.14
CA TYR A 64 -13.20 -2.29 -17.34
C TYR A 64 -12.00 -3.19 -17.04
N GLY A 65 -11.45 -3.08 -15.84
CA GLY A 65 -10.40 -3.96 -15.37
C GLY A 65 -10.90 -5.14 -14.55
N ARG A 66 -9.99 -5.81 -13.89
CA ARG A 66 -10.30 -6.98 -13.04
C ARG A 66 -9.35 -7.05 -11.86
N SER A 67 -9.84 -7.66 -10.79
CA SER A 67 -9.02 -7.96 -9.63
C SER A 67 -9.13 -9.43 -9.27
N TYR A 68 -8.00 -10.03 -8.92
CA TYR A 68 -7.95 -11.46 -8.58
C TYR A 68 -7.19 -11.66 -7.27
N HIS A 69 -7.69 -12.57 -6.44
CA HIS A 69 -7.01 -13.01 -5.22
C HIS A 69 -6.01 -14.09 -5.57
N TYR A 70 -4.78 -13.98 -5.06
CA TYR A 70 -3.78 -15.04 -5.24
C TYR A 70 -4.13 -16.24 -4.38
N LYS A 71 -3.78 -17.42 -4.84
CA LYS A 71 -4.02 -18.68 -4.13
C LYS A 71 -3.18 -18.76 -2.87
N GLU A 72 -3.68 -19.46 -1.85
CA GLU A 72 -3.04 -19.52 -0.52
C GLU A 72 -1.58 -19.97 -0.59
N GLU A 73 -1.28 -20.94 -1.45
CA GLU A 73 0.10 -21.41 -1.62
C GLU A 73 1.05 -20.29 -2.06
N TYR A 74 0.56 -19.36 -2.88
CA TYR A 74 1.38 -18.23 -3.32
C TYR A 74 1.54 -17.20 -2.18
N LEU A 75 0.49 -16.98 -1.38
CA LEU A 75 0.59 -16.14 -0.19
C LEU A 75 1.69 -16.67 0.75
N LEU A 76 1.68 -17.96 1.03
CA LEU A 76 2.69 -18.60 1.89
C LEU A 76 4.09 -18.46 1.32
N LYS A 77 4.23 -18.54 0.00
CA LYS A 77 5.52 -18.40 -0.68
C LYS A 77 6.09 -17.00 -0.52
N VAL A 78 5.26 -15.95 -0.68
CA VAL A 78 5.75 -14.56 -0.71
C VAL A 78 5.75 -13.88 0.65
N GLU A 79 5.01 -14.40 1.63
CA GLU A 79 4.91 -13.81 2.96
C GLU A 79 6.27 -13.52 3.60
N PRO A 80 7.25 -14.47 3.61
CA PRO A 80 8.54 -14.17 4.23
C PRO A 80 9.26 -12.99 3.60
N TYR A 81 9.16 -12.84 2.27
CA TYR A 81 9.77 -11.72 1.57
C TYR A 81 9.08 -10.41 1.94
N LEU A 82 7.75 -10.38 1.92
CA LEU A 82 7.00 -9.17 2.29
C LEU A 82 7.26 -8.77 3.74
N LYS A 83 7.44 -9.74 4.64
CA LYS A 83 7.77 -9.46 6.05
C LYS A 83 9.12 -8.75 6.22
N THR A 84 10.05 -8.90 5.27
CA THR A 84 11.32 -8.15 5.37
C THR A 84 11.08 -6.64 5.30
N TYR A 85 10.09 -6.20 4.52
CA TYR A 85 9.74 -4.77 4.43
C TYR A 85 9.04 -4.28 5.69
N ILE A 86 8.19 -5.12 6.30
CA ILE A 86 7.59 -4.77 7.60
C ILE A 86 8.69 -4.63 8.66
N GLN A 87 9.67 -5.54 8.64
CA GLN A 87 10.81 -5.45 9.57
C GLN A 87 11.57 -4.13 9.37
N ARG A 88 11.85 -3.76 8.10
CA ARG A 88 12.52 -2.50 7.79
C ARG A 88 11.71 -1.28 8.29
N PHE A 89 10.38 -1.34 8.15
CA PHE A 89 9.49 -0.29 8.67
C PHE A 89 9.62 -0.16 10.20
N PHE A 90 9.51 -1.29 10.92
CA PHE A 90 9.58 -1.29 12.37
C PHE A 90 10.98 -0.87 12.86
N ASP A 91 12.03 -1.35 12.21
CA ASP A 91 13.40 -0.95 12.54
C ASP A 91 13.57 0.57 12.36
N GLY A 92 12.99 1.13 11.30
CA GLY A 92 13.01 2.57 11.05
C GLY A 92 12.29 3.36 12.16
N LEU A 93 11.14 2.86 12.61
CA LEU A 93 10.42 3.50 13.72
C LEU A 93 11.27 3.46 15.02
N TYR A 94 11.93 2.33 15.30
CA TYR A 94 12.82 2.23 16.45
C TYR A 94 14.05 3.14 16.32
N GLN A 95 14.59 3.27 15.10
CA GLN A 95 15.71 4.19 14.86
C GLN A 95 15.31 5.64 15.13
N GLN A 96 14.06 6.00 14.78
CA GLN A 96 13.57 7.36 14.94
C GLN A 96 13.18 7.68 16.39
N TYR A 97 12.47 6.77 17.04
CA TYR A 97 11.83 7.04 18.34
C TYR A 97 12.46 6.32 19.51
N GLY A 98 13.42 5.43 19.25
CA GLY A 98 14.08 4.65 20.29
C GLY A 98 13.42 3.29 20.50
N SER A 99 14.12 2.42 21.23
CA SER A 99 13.71 1.03 21.45
C SER A 99 12.41 0.89 22.25
N ASP A 100 12.00 1.95 22.93
CA ASP A 100 10.83 1.94 23.81
C ASP A 100 9.57 2.52 23.11
N TYR A 101 9.61 2.65 21.79
CA TYR A 101 8.49 3.17 21.04
C TYR A 101 7.31 2.19 21.07
N GLU A 102 6.24 2.59 21.75
CA GLU A 102 5.05 1.76 21.95
C GLU A 102 4.08 1.78 20.76
N GLY A 103 4.34 2.61 19.75
CA GLY A 103 3.47 2.72 18.58
C GLY A 103 3.35 1.41 17.80
N ILE A 104 4.41 0.60 17.79
CA ILE A 104 4.38 -0.71 17.14
C ILE A 104 3.45 -1.66 17.90
N ASP A 105 3.49 -1.64 19.23
CA ASP A 105 2.62 -2.46 20.06
C ASP A 105 1.14 -2.10 19.81
N ALA A 106 0.85 -0.81 19.63
CA ALA A 106 -0.49 -0.34 19.28
C ALA A 106 -0.93 -0.82 17.89
N ILE A 107 -0.03 -0.84 16.92
CA ILE A 107 -0.31 -1.38 15.58
C ILE A 107 -0.62 -2.88 15.68
N LEU A 108 0.19 -3.61 16.46
CA LEU A 108 0.07 -5.07 16.57
C LEU A 108 -1.02 -5.51 17.54
N ASP A 109 -1.49 -4.60 18.41
CA ASP A 109 -2.50 -4.89 19.44
C ASP A 109 -2.08 -6.06 20.34
N VAL A 110 -0.78 -6.14 20.66
CA VAL A 110 -0.19 -7.17 21.51
C VAL A 110 0.95 -6.55 22.30
N GLN A 111 1.24 -7.11 23.48
CA GLN A 111 2.50 -6.82 24.13
C GLN A 111 3.61 -7.53 23.36
N TYR A 112 4.41 -6.74 22.71
CA TYR A 112 5.42 -7.21 21.77
C TYR A 112 6.70 -7.59 22.50
N ASP A 113 7.17 -8.82 22.32
CA ASP A 113 8.47 -9.23 22.85
C ASP A 113 9.58 -8.75 21.90
N ARG A 114 10.07 -7.55 22.18
CA ARG A 114 11.05 -6.85 21.35
C ARG A 114 12.38 -7.61 21.17
N LYS A 115 12.68 -8.55 22.05
CA LYS A 115 13.95 -9.29 22.00
C LYS A 115 13.87 -10.52 21.09
N LYS A 116 12.67 -11.09 20.93
CA LYS A 116 12.53 -12.37 20.24
C LYS A 116 11.83 -12.28 18.89
N HIS A 117 10.84 -11.42 18.72
CA HIS A 117 10.00 -11.41 17.52
C HIS A 117 9.61 -9.99 17.11
N ARG A 118 10.43 -9.37 16.28
CA ARG A 118 10.20 -7.98 15.85
C ARG A 118 8.97 -7.79 14.95
N GLN A 119 8.42 -8.85 14.41
CA GLN A 119 7.22 -8.77 13.56
C GLN A 119 5.98 -9.32 14.25
N GLY A 120 6.12 -9.73 15.51
CA GLY A 120 5.02 -10.34 16.25
C GLY A 120 4.47 -11.56 15.53
N ASN A 121 3.17 -11.76 15.65
CA ASN A 121 2.47 -12.85 14.99
C ASN A 121 1.77 -12.37 13.71
N LEU A 122 2.38 -11.47 12.98
CA LEU A 122 1.83 -11.00 11.70
C LEU A 122 1.81 -12.13 10.69
N LYS A 123 0.66 -12.28 10.03
CA LYS A 123 0.45 -13.23 8.94
C LYS A 123 -0.14 -12.47 7.75
N LEU A 124 0.30 -12.80 6.55
CA LEU A 124 -0.31 -12.29 5.32
C LEU A 124 -1.67 -12.96 5.16
N ASP A 125 -2.72 -12.20 5.30
CA ASP A 125 -4.10 -12.72 5.28
C ASP A 125 -4.70 -12.69 3.88
N THR A 126 -4.48 -11.58 3.16
CA THR A 126 -5.01 -11.42 1.81
C THR A 126 -3.93 -10.83 0.91
N LEU A 127 -3.95 -11.24 -0.35
CA LEU A 127 -3.07 -10.70 -1.40
C LEU A 127 -3.85 -10.72 -2.71
N TRP A 128 -3.97 -9.57 -3.36
CA TRP A 128 -4.72 -9.50 -4.62
C TRP A 128 -4.03 -8.58 -5.61
N ILE A 129 -4.26 -8.86 -6.90
CA ILE A 129 -3.73 -8.07 -8.01
C ILE A 129 -4.88 -7.34 -8.71
N ASN A 130 -4.65 -6.09 -9.06
CA ASN A 130 -5.60 -5.24 -9.78
C ASN A 130 -5.02 -4.94 -11.16
N PHE A 131 -5.76 -5.32 -12.20
CA PHE A 131 -5.52 -4.93 -13.59
C PHE A 131 -6.50 -3.81 -13.88
N SER A 132 -6.09 -2.58 -13.64
CA SER A 132 -6.96 -1.40 -13.79
C SER A 132 -6.87 -0.85 -15.19
N GLN A 133 -8.02 -0.41 -15.74
CA GLN A 133 -8.14 0.19 -17.05
C GLN A 133 -8.65 1.63 -16.91
N LYS A 134 -8.70 2.36 -18.02
CA LYS A 134 -9.21 3.73 -18.02
C LYS A 134 -10.60 3.78 -17.38
N HIS A 135 -10.86 4.84 -16.63
CA HIS A 135 -12.10 5.12 -15.89
C HIS A 135 -12.31 4.26 -14.64
N ASP A 136 -11.50 3.21 -14.43
CA ASP A 136 -11.55 2.47 -13.16
C ASP A 136 -11.02 3.35 -12.03
N PHE A 137 -11.61 3.21 -10.85
CA PHE A 137 -11.21 3.98 -9.66
C PHE A 137 -11.49 3.18 -8.40
N ASN A 138 -10.88 3.61 -7.31
CA ASN A 138 -11.14 3.01 -6.00
C ASN A 138 -11.56 4.14 -5.07
N PRO A 139 -12.83 4.18 -4.59
CA PRO A 139 -13.29 5.27 -3.74
C PRO A 139 -12.62 5.24 -2.36
N PRO A 140 -12.76 6.30 -1.56
CA PRO A 140 -12.20 6.30 -0.20
C PRO A 140 -12.66 5.10 0.61
N HIS A 141 -11.70 4.34 1.14
CA HIS A 141 -11.96 3.10 1.87
C HIS A 141 -10.82 2.81 2.85
N THR A 142 -11.04 1.83 3.71
CA THR A 142 -10.06 1.27 4.63
C THR A 142 -10.04 -0.25 4.43
N HIS A 143 -9.12 -0.92 5.12
CA HIS A 143 -8.98 -2.37 5.02
C HIS A 143 -9.19 -3.04 6.38
N THR A 144 -9.37 -4.35 6.36
CA THR A 144 -9.30 -5.20 7.56
C THR A 144 -7.83 -5.52 7.89
N GLY A 145 -7.58 -6.01 9.09
CA GLY A 145 -6.23 -6.39 9.51
C GLY A 145 -5.57 -5.34 10.37
N LYS A 146 -4.25 -5.26 10.31
CA LYS A 146 -3.43 -4.32 11.08
C LYS A 146 -2.57 -3.43 10.18
N LEU A 147 -1.94 -4.02 9.17
CA LEU A 147 -1.17 -3.29 8.17
C LEU A 147 -1.67 -3.65 6.78
N SER A 148 -1.75 -2.67 5.94
CA SER A 148 -2.03 -2.84 4.52
C SER A 148 -0.84 -2.38 3.70
N PHE A 149 -0.72 -2.90 2.48
CA PHE A 149 0.31 -2.43 1.56
C PHE A 149 -0.23 -2.41 0.14
N VAL A 150 0.45 -1.61 -0.67
CA VAL A 150 0.25 -1.59 -2.13
C VAL A 150 1.62 -1.55 -2.81
N ILE A 151 1.78 -2.36 -3.85
CA ILE A 151 2.95 -2.41 -4.73
C ILE A 151 2.49 -2.03 -6.14
N PHE A 152 3.14 -1.05 -6.75
CA PHE A 152 2.85 -0.64 -8.12
C PHE A 152 3.74 -1.42 -9.08
N CYS A 153 3.17 -2.42 -9.76
CA CYS A 153 3.93 -3.37 -10.57
C CYS A 153 4.10 -2.89 -12.01
N GLN A 154 3.09 -2.17 -12.55
CA GLN A 154 3.16 -1.59 -13.90
C GLN A 154 2.44 -0.24 -13.87
N VAL A 155 3.14 0.81 -14.27
CA VAL A 155 2.59 2.18 -14.23
C VAL A 155 2.97 2.91 -15.53
N PRO A 156 2.16 2.77 -16.58
CA PRO A 156 2.44 3.49 -17.83
C PRO A 156 2.42 5.00 -17.61
N LYS A 157 3.44 5.69 -18.10
CA LYS A 157 3.57 7.15 -17.92
C LYS A 157 2.42 7.92 -18.55
N GLU A 158 1.81 7.35 -19.57
CA GLU A 158 0.69 7.94 -20.30
C GLU A 158 -0.51 8.23 -19.39
N ILE A 159 -0.65 7.47 -18.29
CA ILE A 159 -1.74 7.66 -17.32
C ILE A 159 -1.79 9.12 -16.82
N PHE A 160 -0.62 9.77 -16.72
CA PHE A 160 -0.51 11.11 -16.13
C PHE A 160 -0.53 12.22 -17.17
N THR A 161 -0.62 11.89 -18.48
CA THR A 161 -0.55 12.91 -19.54
C THR A 161 -1.91 13.60 -19.75
N VAL A 162 -3.02 12.88 -19.50
CA VAL A 162 -4.37 13.43 -19.66
C VAL A 162 -4.98 13.61 -18.28
N GLN A 163 -5.18 14.87 -17.90
CA GLN A 163 -5.76 15.23 -16.60
C GLN A 163 -7.19 15.71 -16.78
N ALA A 164 -7.97 15.63 -15.71
CA ALA A 164 -9.30 16.22 -15.68
C ALA A 164 -9.22 17.72 -15.97
N ASP A 165 -10.24 18.24 -16.65
CA ASP A 165 -10.33 19.67 -16.93
C ASP A 165 -10.88 20.39 -15.69
N SER A 166 -10.12 20.34 -14.62
CA SER A 166 -10.52 20.84 -13.30
C SER A 166 -9.28 21.34 -12.56
N ASN A 167 -9.49 21.94 -11.40
CA ASN A 167 -8.40 22.43 -10.56
C ASN A 167 -7.58 21.29 -9.93
N THR A 168 -8.16 20.10 -9.82
CA THR A 168 -7.51 18.96 -9.18
C THR A 168 -6.96 18.00 -10.25
N LYS A 169 -5.65 17.92 -10.33
CA LYS A 169 -4.95 17.05 -11.30
C LYS A 169 -4.53 15.76 -10.60
N ARG A 170 -5.39 14.74 -10.61
CA ARG A 170 -5.21 13.51 -9.82
C ARG A 170 -5.27 12.22 -10.64
N ALA A 171 -5.21 12.30 -11.99
CA ALA A 171 -5.33 11.10 -12.83
C ALA A 171 -4.37 10.00 -12.37
N GLY A 172 -4.91 8.82 -12.05
CA GLY A 172 -4.14 7.64 -11.67
C GLY A 172 -3.42 7.69 -10.34
N GLN A 173 -3.60 8.76 -9.54
CA GLN A 173 -2.91 8.91 -8.27
C GLN A 173 -3.57 8.10 -7.16
N LEU A 174 -2.73 7.65 -6.21
CA LEU A 174 -3.17 7.16 -4.90
C LEU A 174 -3.20 8.36 -3.95
N SER A 175 -4.27 8.51 -3.18
CA SER A 175 -4.34 9.55 -2.15
C SER A 175 -4.66 8.92 -0.81
N PHE A 176 -3.93 9.31 0.22
CA PHE A 176 -4.25 8.98 1.61
C PHE A 176 -5.01 10.17 2.21
N ILE A 177 -5.97 9.88 3.11
CA ILE A 177 -6.81 10.88 3.78
C ILE A 177 -6.78 10.61 5.28
N ASN A 178 -6.66 11.66 6.08
CA ASN A 178 -6.76 11.51 7.54
C ASN A 178 -7.41 12.73 8.16
N GLY A 179 -8.60 12.52 8.76
CA GLY A 179 -9.34 13.55 9.43
C GLY A 179 -9.96 14.58 8.50
N GLU A 180 -10.34 15.70 9.06
CA GLU A 180 -10.93 16.84 8.34
C GLU A 180 -9.90 17.96 8.20
N ALA A 181 -9.97 18.69 7.10
CA ALA A 181 -9.19 19.92 6.93
C ALA A 181 -9.84 21.03 7.73
N ILE A 182 -9.38 21.25 8.95
CA ILE A 182 -9.99 22.18 9.87
C ILE A 182 -9.53 23.62 9.62
N THR A 183 -8.34 23.77 9.05
CA THR A 183 -7.77 25.10 8.78
C THR A 183 -7.12 25.12 7.40
N PRO A 184 -6.96 26.31 6.81
CA PRO A 184 -6.26 26.44 5.52
C PRO A 184 -4.78 25.99 5.56
N LEU A 185 -4.23 25.85 6.76
CA LEU A 185 -2.81 25.50 6.93
C LEU A 185 -2.60 23.99 7.14
N ARG A 186 -3.69 23.22 7.18
CA ARG A 186 -3.61 21.78 7.50
C ARG A 186 -4.35 20.96 6.46
N GLY A 187 -3.59 20.35 5.58
CA GLY A 187 -4.14 19.42 4.59
C GLY A 187 -4.56 18.10 5.24
N ASN A 188 -5.63 17.52 4.74
CA ASN A 188 -6.10 16.21 5.17
C ASN A 188 -5.90 15.14 4.09
N GLU A 189 -5.23 15.48 2.99
CA GLU A 189 -4.99 14.58 1.86
C GLU A 189 -3.52 14.59 1.48
N PHE A 190 -2.99 13.39 1.22
CA PHE A 190 -1.62 13.20 0.73
C PHE A 190 -1.68 12.41 -0.58
N PRO A 191 -1.65 13.11 -1.73
CA PRO A 191 -1.65 12.45 -3.04
C PRO A 191 -0.24 12.00 -3.42
N VAL A 192 -0.17 10.84 -4.04
CA VAL A 192 1.07 10.24 -4.52
C VAL A 192 0.90 9.87 -5.99
N GLN A 193 1.85 10.31 -6.82
CA GLN A 193 1.92 9.83 -8.19
C GLN A 193 2.74 8.53 -8.18
N PRO A 194 2.12 7.37 -8.48
CA PRO A 194 2.84 6.10 -8.41
C PRO A 194 3.86 5.96 -9.54
N TYR A 195 4.85 5.10 -9.30
CA TYR A 195 5.81 4.64 -10.31
C TYR A 195 6.10 3.16 -10.07
N GLU A 196 6.69 2.51 -11.06
CA GLU A 196 6.93 1.05 -10.99
C GLU A 196 7.88 0.69 -9.87
N ASN A 197 7.57 -0.38 -9.17
CA ASN A 197 8.28 -0.97 -8.02
C ASN A 197 8.10 -0.18 -6.72
N LEU A 198 7.37 0.93 -6.73
CA LEU A 198 7.05 1.67 -5.50
C LEU A 198 6.13 0.83 -4.61
N MET A 199 6.43 0.79 -3.32
CA MET A 199 5.60 0.13 -2.31
C MET A 199 5.33 1.07 -1.15
N PHE A 200 4.08 1.06 -0.69
CA PHE A 200 3.69 1.68 0.58
C PHE A 200 3.18 0.61 1.54
N ILE A 201 3.56 0.75 2.84
CA ILE A 201 2.95 0.00 3.94
C ILE A 201 2.38 1.04 4.90
N PHE A 202 1.15 0.83 5.35
CA PHE A 202 0.43 1.81 6.17
C PHE A 202 -0.58 1.09 7.09
N PRO A 203 -1.01 1.75 8.18
CA PRO A 203 -2.06 1.18 9.03
C PRO A 203 -3.35 0.94 8.25
N ASN A 204 -3.98 -0.21 8.46
CA ASN A 204 -5.16 -0.64 7.70
C ASN A 204 -6.33 0.34 7.76
N ASN A 205 -6.44 1.10 8.86
CA ASN A 205 -7.53 2.06 9.06
C ASN A 205 -7.24 3.43 8.45
N LEU A 206 -6.07 3.63 7.83
CA LEU A 206 -5.79 4.87 7.13
C LEU A 206 -6.58 4.91 5.82
N GLN A 207 -7.50 5.84 5.73
CA GLN A 207 -8.38 5.96 4.56
C GLN A 207 -7.57 6.36 3.33
N HIS A 208 -7.88 5.76 2.20
CA HIS A 208 -7.19 6.06 0.94
C HIS A 208 -8.11 5.77 -0.25
N TYR A 209 -7.74 6.32 -1.41
CA TYR A 209 -8.50 6.13 -2.64
C TYR A 209 -7.56 6.20 -3.85
N VAL A 210 -8.05 5.73 -5.01
CA VAL A 210 -7.30 5.79 -6.27
C VAL A 210 -8.17 6.48 -7.31
N SER A 211 -7.64 7.55 -7.88
CA SER A 211 -8.33 8.31 -8.93
C SER A 211 -8.33 7.57 -10.26
N SER A 212 -9.38 7.74 -11.03
CA SER A 212 -9.45 7.24 -12.40
C SER A 212 -8.43 7.97 -13.30
N TYR A 213 -8.24 7.40 -14.50
CA TYR A 213 -7.45 8.01 -15.57
C TYR A 213 -8.17 7.80 -16.90
N TRP A 214 -7.72 8.51 -17.94
CA TRP A 214 -8.52 8.64 -19.17
C TRP A 214 -7.84 8.10 -20.44
N VAL A 215 -6.64 7.51 -20.32
CA VAL A 215 -5.92 6.95 -21.47
C VAL A 215 -6.09 5.44 -21.53
N ASP A 216 -5.97 4.86 -22.73
CA ASP A 216 -6.00 3.42 -22.92
C ASP A 216 -4.65 2.83 -22.51
N ALA A 217 -4.53 2.50 -21.23
CA ALA A 217 -3.32 1.92 -20.65
C ALA A 217 -3.73 1.03 -19.49
N GLU A 218 -2.99 -0.03 -19.25
CA GLU A 218 -3.25 -0.93 -18.12
C GLU A 218 -2.27 -0.62 -16.99
N ARG A 219 -2.81 -0.23 -15.81
CA ARG A 219 -2.03 -0.10 -14.59
C ARG A 219 -2.22 -1.36 -13.74
N ILE A 220 -1.10 -1.91 -13.25
CA ILE A 220 -1.14 -3.12 -12.42
C ILE A 220 -0.59 -2.79 -11.05
N SER A 221 -1.38 -3.12 -10.02
CA SER A 221 -0.94 -3.01 -8.63
C SER A 221 -1.29 -4.27 -7.86
N VAL A 222 -0.48 -4.60 -6.86
CA VAL A 222 -0.74 -5.71 -5.95
C VAL A 222 -0.92 -5.12 -4.55
N SER A 223 -1.97 -5.53 -3.86
CA SER A 223 -2.26 -5.08 -2.51
C SER A 223 -2.47 -6.28 -1.60
N GLY A 224 -2.30 -6.06 -0.31
CA GLY A 224 -2.53 -7.12 0.66
C GLY A 224 -2.63 -6.57 2.07
N ASN A 225 -3.09 -7.45 2.96
CA ASN A 225 -3.31 -7.11 4.36
C ASN A 225 -2.62 -8.12 5.26
N PHE A 226 -2.03 -7.61 6.34
CA PHE A 226 -1.47 -8.42 7.41
C PHE A 226 -2.39 -8.36 8.62
N ILE A 227 -2.65 -9.51 9.21
CA ILE A 227 -3.38 -9.64 10.48
C ILE A 227 -2.41 -10.10 11.57
N VAL A 228 -2.81 -9.88 12.83
CA VAL A 228 -2.15 -10.48 14.00
C VAL A 228 -2.88 -11.78 14.34
N ILE A 229 -2.11 -12.86 14.48
CA ILE A 229 -2.67 -14.16 14.90
C ILE A 229 -2.33 -14.40 16.37
N UNK A 230 -3.14 -14.55 17.07
CA UNK A 230 -2.95 -14.80 18.22
C UNK A 230 -2.27 -15.97 18.37
N LYS A 231 -1.49 -16.07 19.22
CA LYS A 231 -0.92 -17.34 19.66
C LYS A 231 -1.94 -18.08 20.50
N SER A 232 -2.18 -19.28 20.14
CA SER A 232 -2.92 -20.18 21.04
C SER A 232 -2.16 -20.25 22.37
N PRO A 233 -2.84 -20.21 23.49
CA PRO A 233 -2.21 -20.25 24.81
C PRO A 233 -1.43 -21.55 25.03
#